data_b5cbd5f62fe0f49bb9a1196719b36902
#
_entry.id   b5cbd5f62fe0f49bb9a1196719b36902
#
_cell.length_a   1.000
_cell.length_b   1.000
_cell.length_c   1.000
_cell.angle_alpha   90.00
_cell.angle_beta   90.00
_cell.angle_gamma   90.00
#
_symmetry.space_group_name_H-M   'P 1'
#
loop_
_entity.id
_entity.type
_entity.pdbx_description
1 polymer ?
#
loop_
_entity_poly.entity_id
_entity_poly.type
_entity_poly.pdbx_seq_one_letter_code
_entity_poly.pdbx_strand_id
1 'polypeptide(L)'
;MAHTEGTRGTAHIDRRTFLAGSAAVAGGAALAGPFAGFVAGPVAAAAPVELGPVPDLRDGAVRLWLPEGFQYRSFHDTEQPVTLDDGTNLPGRHDGMAAFPGPDGNVLLVRNHEVNGPVPAFGDPAKAYDPNTGGGTTTIEVTRHGEVVRAYTSLNGTQMNCSGGPMPWGSWVTCEETVNGPDVGPDFTGAPNVSLTQRHGFIFEVPSRSESDREPITAAGRFAHEAVALDPFRGALYMTEDNFGFPSGLYRYLPDEHPLWRRRLSNGGRLQMLAVRGVPQADLAAAQPEGATYRVRWVDIDDPAPTFPYTPGQPAPTTNNAAISYVGDQGRAQGAAWFSRLEGAVYDRGVVYFCSTQGGGPAEPGPSDTVQGFGNGFGQIWAYDTLSSRLRLVYQSPGPDVLDFPDNVTASRRGTLVLCEDSTGDNFLRSLSRQGVLANIALNRLVSSTGTPRFGDEFAGATFSPDGHTLFANIQANRGMSFAIWGPWGRIGV
;
A
#
# COMPACT_ATOMS: atom_id res chain seq x y z
N MET A 1 -6.60 -57.65 -0.36
CA MET A 1 -7.50 -56.58 0.06
C MET A 1 -6.75 -55.28 -0.24
N ALA A 2 -7.15 -54.60 -1.30
CA ALA A 2 -6.50 -53.42 -1.79
C ALA A 2 -7.19 -52.19 -1.17
N HIS A 3 -6.43 -51.32 -0.51
CA HIS A 3 -6.88 -49.99 -0.09
C HIS A 3 -6.67 -49.04 -1.27
N THR A 4 -7.77 -48.52 -1.79
CA THR A 4 -7.77 -47.44 -2.75
C THR A 4 -7.71 -46.10 -2.00
N GLU A 5 -6.60 -45.40 -2.13
CA GLU A 5 -6.48 -44.01 -1.75
C GLU A 5 -7.27 -43.15 -2.73
N GLY A 6 -8.22 -42.38 -2.18
CA GLY A 6 -8.98 -41.40 -2.93
C GLY A 6 -8.20 -40.08 -3.04
N THR A 7 -7.61 -39.87 -4.20
CA THR A 7 -7.07 -38.54 -4.56
C THR A 7 -8.19 -37.51 -4.64
N ARG A 8 -8.15 -36.48 -3.78
CA ARG A 8 -8.97 -35.28 -3.93
C ARG A 8 -8.45 -34.51 -5.16
N GLY A 9 -9.16 -34.61 -6.25
CA GLY A 9 -8.89 -33.82 -7.44
C GLY A 9 -9.21 -32.36 -7.20
N THR A 10 -8.19 -31.51 -7.24
CA THR A 10 -8.35 -30.08 -7.46
C THR A 10 -8.99 -29.90 -8.83
N ALA A 11 -10.17 -29.25 -8.88
CA ALA A 11 -10.84 -28.95 -10.13
C ALA A 11 -10.02 -27.92 -10.90
N HIS A 12 -9.13 -28.37 -11.78
CA HIS A 12 -8.54 -27.52 -12.81
C HIS A 12 -9.67 -27.09 -13.76
N ILE A 13 -9.98 -25.81 -13.78
CA ILE A 13 -10.87 -25.24 -14.79
C ILE A 13 -10.12 -25.31 -16.13
N ASP A 14 -10.61 -26.14 -17.03
CA ASP A 14 -10.06 -26.23 -18.38
C ASP A 14 -10.16 -24.88 -19.07
N ARG A 15 -9.08 -24.47 -19.74
CA ARG A 15 -8.95 -23.25 -20.53
C ARG A 15 -10.17 -22.98 -21.45
N ARG A 16 -10.81 -24.03 -21.95
CA ARG A 16 -11.99 -23.93 -22.80
C ARG A 16 -13.25 -23.54 -22.05
N THR A 17 -13.44 -23.99 -20.84
CA THR A 17 -14.61 -23.66 -19.99
C THR A 17 -14.50 -22.23 -19.45
N PHE A 18 -13.30 -21.76 -19.16
CA PHE A 18 -13.04 -20.37 -18.76
C PHE A 18 -13.27 -19.39 -19.93
N LEU A 19 -12.80 -19.74 -21.13
CA LEU A 19 -12.99 -18.92 -22.34
C LEU A 19 -14.43 -18.89 -22.84
N ALA A 20 -15.22 -19.93 -22.61
CA ALA A 20 -16.63 -19.97 -23.05
C ALA A 20 -17.54 -19.05 -22.19
N GLY A 21 -17.15 -18.78 -20.94
CA GLY A 21 -17.87 -17.81 -20.08
C GLY A 21 -17.58 -16.36 -20.42
N SER A 22 -16.46 -16.07 -21.12
CA SER A 22 -16.00 -14.71 -21.43
C SER A 22 -16.42 -14.20 -22.81
N ALA A 23 -16.89 -15.07 -23.71
CA ALA A 23 -17.12 -14.75 -25.12
C ALA A 23 -18.53 -14.22 -25.46
N ALA A 24 -19.41 -14.00 -24.48
CA ALA A 24 -20.82 -13.65 -24.72
C ALA A 24 -21.22 -12.22 -24.39
N VAL A 25 -20.32 -11.21 -24.52
CA VAL A 25 -20.75 -9.79 -24.55
C VAL A 25 -19.85 -9.00 -25.52
N ALA A 26 -19.91 -9.31 -26.77
CA ALA A 26 -19.52 -8.38 -27.84
C ALA A 26 -20.81 -7.86 -28.52
N GLY A 27 -21.44 -6.87 -27.88
CA GLY A 27 -22.64 -6.23 -28.38
C GLY A 27 -22.87 -4.92 -27.65
N GLY A 28 -22.55 -3.80 -28.28
CA GLY A 28 -22.46 -2.46 -27.76
C GLY A 28 -23.65 -1.99 -26.93
N ALA A 29 -23.31 -1.42 -25.77
CA ALA A 29 -23.93 -0.26 -25.18
C ALA A 29 -22.84 0.47 -24.40
N ALA A 30 -22.46 1.65 -24.83
CA ALA A 30 -21.59 2.54 -24.08
C ALA A 30 -22.29 2.92 -22.77
N LEU A 31 -22.03 2.16 -21.71
CA LEU A 31 -22.40 2.53 -20.36
C LEU A 31 -21.35 3.53 -19.89
N ALA A 32 -21.75 4.80 -19.76
CA ALA A 32 -20.99 5.84 -19.07
C ALA A 32 -20.92 5.47 -17.58
N GLY A 33 -19.96 4.61 -17.22
CA GLY A 33 -19.63 4.22 -15.84
C GLY A 33 -18.21 4.66 -15.49
N PRO A 34 -17.78 4.54 -14.22
CA PRO A 34 -16.44 4.93 -13.77
C PRO A 34 -15.29 4.32 -14.57
N PHE A 35 -15.51 3.15 -15.19
CA PHE A 35 -14.55 2.51 -16.10
C PHE A 35 -14.53 3.07 -17.54
N ALA A 36 -15.39 4.05 -17.88
CA ALA A 36 -15.48 4.59 -19.24
C ALA A 36 -14.20 5.29 -19.74
N GLY A 37 -13.24 5.54 -18.85
CA GLY A 37 -11.94 6.11 -19.20
C GLY A 37 -10.86 5.09 -19.53
N PHE A 38 -11.01 3.83 -19.12
CA PHE A 38 -10.04 2.78 -19.45
C PHE A 38 -10.50 2.05 -20.73
N VAL A 39 -9.98 2.47 -21.84
CA VAL A 39 -10.30 1.88 -23.16
C VAL A 39 -9.49 0.60 -23.32
N ALA A 40 -10.16 -0.55 -23.50
CA ALA A 40 -9.51 -1.76 -23.99
C ALA A 40 -9.18 -1.56 -25.48
N GLY A 41 -7.95 -1.21 -25.77
CA GLY A 41 -7.41 -1.11 -27.12
C GLY A 41 -5.89 -1.27 -27.07
N PRO A 42 -5.24 -1.60 -28.20
CA PRO A 42 -3.79 -1.62 -28.20
C PRO A 42 -3.29 -0.26 -27.74
N VAL A 43 -2.55 -0.25 -26.63
CA VAL A 43 -1.96 0.95 -26.03
C VAL A 43 -1.03 1.53 -27.08
N ALA A 44 -1.38 2.69 -27.66
CA ALA A 44 -0.42 3.47 -28.41
C ALA A 44 0.68 3.86 -27.41
N ALA A 45 1.89 3.33 -27.62
CA ALA A 45 3.02 3.72 -26.80
C ALA A 45 3.15 5.26 -26.89
N ALA A 46 2.94 5.95 -25.77
CA ALA A 46 3.31 7.36 -25.69
C ALA A 46 4.80 7.47 -26.01
N ALA A 47 5.21 8.56 -26.62
CA ALA A 47 6.64 8.83 -26.74
C ALA A 47 7.24 8.78 -25.33
N PRO A 48 8.35 8.04 -25.13
CA PRO A 48 8.93 7.89 -23.81
C PRO A 48 9.26 9.28 -23.25
N VAL A 49 8.78 9.57 -22.03
CA VAL A 49 9.19 10.79 -21.31
C VAL A 49 10.67 10.62 -20.96
N GLU A 50 11.52 11.42 -21.58
CA GLU A 50 12.95 11.40 -21.33
C GLU A 50 13.23 12.01 -19.95
N LEU A 51 14.00 11.30 -19.14
CA LEU A 51 14.46 11.76 -17.83
C LEU A 51 15.92 12.20 -17.90
N GLY A 52 16.24 13.33 -17.27
CA GLY A 52 17.58 13.85 -17.17
C GLY A 52 17.95 14.27 -15.75
N PRO A 53 19.25 14.45 -15.46
CA PRO A 53 19.73 14.87 -14.16
C PRO A 53 19.21 16.27 -13.81
N VAL A 54 18.59 16.42 -12.62
CA VAL A 54 18.12 17.71 -12.11
C VAL A 54 18.84 18.00 -10.79
N PRO A 55 19.43 19.20 -10.60
CA PRO A 55 20.02 19.59 -9.33
C PRO A 55 18.95 19.78 -8.24
N ASP A 56 19.20 19.25 -7.05
CA ASP A 56 18.41 19.47 -5.85
C ASP A 56 18.51 20.95 -5.41
N LEU A 57 17.38 21.61 -5.22
CA LEU A 57 17.36 23.00 -4.76
C LEU A 57 17.81 23.17 -3.29
N ARG A 58 18.00 22.07 -2.56
CA ARG A 58 18.59 22.11 -1.22
C ARG A 58 20.08 22.43 -1.25
N ASP A 59 20.84 21.77 -2.11
CA ASP A 59 22.30 21.76 -2.07
C ASP A 59 23.01 21.57 -3.42
N GLY A 60 22.25 21.45 -4.52
CA GLY A 60 22.78 21.28 -5.88
C GLY A 60 23.19 19.85 -6.26
N ALA A 61 23.11 18.88 -5.36
CA ALA A 61 23.40 17.49 -5.68
C ALA A 61 22.30 16.88 -6.58
N VAL A 62 22.70 15.99 -7.48
CA VAL A 62 21.73 15.26 -8.33
C VAL A 62 21.31 13.97 -7.61
N ARG A 63 20.05 13.90 -7.21
CA ARG A 63 19.44 12.73 -6.53
C ARG A 63 18.31 12.11 -7.33
N LEU A 64 17.69 12.89 -8.21
CA LEU A 64 16.62 12.45 -9.10
C LEU A 64 16.92 12.85 -10.54
N TRP A 65 16.52 11.97 -11.47
CA TRP A 65 16.34 12.34 -12.86
C TRP A 65 14.87 12.58 -13.10
N LEU A 66 14.54 13.70 -13.71
CA LEU A 66 13.17 14.17 -13.95
C LEU A 66 12.98 14.61 -15.41
N PRO A 67 11.76 14.76 -15.89
CA PRO A 67 11.48 15.35 -17.19
C PRO A 67 11.92 16.81 -17.27
N GLU A 68 12.16 17.31 -18.48
CA GLU A 68 12.52 18.69 -18.71
C GLU A 68 11.50 19.68 -18.10
N GLY A 69 12.00 20.70 -17.40
CA GLY A 69 11.18 21.74 -16.75
C GLY A 69 10.67 21.38 -15.35
N PHE A 70 10.99 20.18 -14.86
CA PHE A 70 10.71 19.81 -13.46
C PHE A 70 11.83 20.26 -12.54
N GLN A 71 11.48 20.46 -11.28
CA GLN A 71 12.38 20.83 -10.18
C GLN A 71 12.01 20.00 -8.93
N TYR A 72 12.95 19.90 -8.01
CA TYR A 72 12.69 19.28 -6.71
C TYR A 72 13.55 19.84 -5.60
N ARG A 73 13.14 19.62 -4.37
CA ARG A 73 13.91 19.82 -3.14
C ARG A 73 13.79 18.59 -2.27
N SER A 74 14.91 18.07 -1.77
CA SER A 74 14.92 17.02 -0.76
C SER A 74 14.90 17.62 0.65
N PHE A 75 14.36 16.84 1.61
CA PHE A 75 14.32 17.18 3.02
C PHE A 75 14.31 15.93 3.88
N HIS A 76 14.56 16.07 5.18
CA HIS A 76 14.59 14.97 6.14
C HIS A 76 15.48 13.80 5.68
N ASP A 77 16.72 14.14 5.33
CA ASP A 77 17.75 13.17 4.99
C ASP A 77 18.35 12.55 6.26
N THR A 78 17.92 11.33 6.60
CA THR A 78 18.37 10.64 7.81
C THR A 78 19.75 9.99 7.69
N GLU A 79 20.47 10.24 6.62
CA GLU A 79 21.91 9.92 6.56
C GLU A 79 22.70 10.73 7.59
N GLN A 80 22.18 11.89 7.96
CA GLN A 80 22.62 12.68 9.11
C GLN A 80 21.49 12.72 10.15
N PRO A 81 21.82 12.78 11.45
CA PRO A 81 20.80 12.91 12.49
C PRO A 81 19.92 14.15 12.26
N VAL A 82 18.62 13.97 12.22
CA VAL A 82 17.62 15.04 12.15
C VAL A 82 16.85 15.07 13.44
N THR A 83 16.90 16.18 14.17
CA THR A 83 16.13 16.36 15.40
C THR A 83 14.85 17.14 15.08
N LEU A 84 13.71 16.58 15.46
CA LEU A 84 12.40 17.20 15.33
C LEU A 84 12.17 18.29 16.41
N ASP A 85 11.11 19.11 16.23
CA ASP A 85 10.80 20.20 17.16
C ASP A 85 10.40 19.72 18.57
N ASP A 86 9.97 18.47 18.70
CA ASP A 86 9.70 17.81 19.99
C ASP A 86 10.94 17.18 20.63
N GLY A 87 12.12 17.35 20.04
CA GLY A 87 13.39 16.80 20.52
C GLY A 87 13.67 15.36 20.08
N THR A 88 12.76 14.74 19.34
CA THR A 88 12.91 13.37 18.84
C THR A 88 13.94 13.30 17.72
N ASN A 89 14.79 12.28 17.73
CA ASN A 89 15.58 11.92 16.54
C ASN A 89 14.67 11.23 15.52
N LEU A 90 14.63 11.79 14.32
CA LEU A 90 13.82 11.27 13.22
C LEU A 90 14.28 9.86 12.85
N PRO A 91 13.40 8.84 12.87
CA PRO A 91 13.75 7.53 12.35
C PRO A 91 13.87 7.54 10.82
N GLY A 92 14.55 6.56 10.27
CA GLY A 92 14.57 6.30 8.82
C GLY A 92 13.29 5.62 8.33
N ARG A 93 13.42 4.81 7.28
CA ARG A 93 12.32 4.01 6.73
C ARG A 93 11.07 4.85 6.45
N HIS A 94 11.28 5.98 5.74
CA HIS A 94 10.20 6.87 5.33
C HIS A 94 9.32 6.17 4.30
N ASP A 95 8.05 6.02 4.61
CA ASP A 95 7.13 5.25 3.79
C ASP A 95 5.85 6.04 3.45
N GLY A 96 4.68 5.39 3.45
CA GLY A 96 3.41 5.96 3.09
C GLY A 96 3.15 7.31 3.74
N MET A 97 2.59 8.24 2.99
CA MET A 97 2.22 9.55 3.53
C MET A 97 1.04 10.17 2.81
N ALA A 98 0.41 11.13 3.46
CA ALA A 98 -0.58 11.97 2.84
C ALA A 98 -0.32 13.47 3.10
N ALA A 99 -0.81 14.29 2.17
CA ALA A 99 -0.71 15.74 2.19
C ALA A 99 -2.07 16.38 2.51
N PHE A 100 -2.08 17.28 3.49
CA PHE A 100 -3.26 18.00 3.95
C PHE A 100 -3.03 19.52 3.89
N PRO A 101 -4.11 20.33 3.81
CA PRO A 101 -3.97 21.79 3.89
C PRO A 101 -3.38 22.23 5.24
N GLY A 102 -2.26 22.92 5.20
CA GLY A 102 -1.58 23.53 6.35
C GLY A 102 -1.98 24.99 6.59
N PRO A 103 -1.39 25.63 7.62
CA PRO A 103 -1.47 27.05 7.84
C PRO A 103 -0.79 27.83 6.69
N ASP A 104 -1.19 29.08 6.47
CA ASP A 104 -0.51 30.06 5.62
C ASP A 104 -0.19 29.57 4.18
N GLY A 105 -0.96 28.59 3.67
CA GLY A 105 -0.73 27.98 2.36
C GLY A 105 0.33 26.87 2.35
N ASN A 106 0.87 26.51 3.51
CA ASN A 106 1.75 25.36 3.68
C ASN A 106 0.99 24.04 3.53
N VAL A 107 1.73 22.95 3.50
CA VAL A 107 1.22 21.57 3.43
C VAL A 107 1.59 20.85 4.72
N LEU A 108 0.64 20.13 5.30
CA LEU A 108 0.90 19.17 6.37
C LEU A 108 1.06 17.78 5.74
N LEU A 109 2.19 17.15 5.97
CA LEU A 109 2.44 15.78 5.59
C LEU A 109 2.35 14.92 6.86
N VAL A 110 1.60 13.83 6.83
CA VAL A 110 1.69 12.76 7.84
C VAL A 110 2.37 11.60 7.16
N ARG A 111 3.56 11.24 7.67
CA ARG A 111 4.46 10.27 7.05
C ARG A 111 4.76 9.12 8.00
N ASN A 112 4.67 7.92 7.48
CA ASN A 112 4.99 6.67 8.16
C ASN A 112 6.50 6.45 8.32
N HIS A 113 6.82 5.63 9.31
CA HIS A 113 8.14 5.04 9.51
C HIS A 113 7.97 3.52 9.68
N GLU A 114 8.31 2.78 8.65
CA GLU A 114 8.18 1.33 8.59
C GLU A 114 9.36 0.65 9.31
N VAL A 115 9.34 0.71 10.63
CA VAL A 115 10.38 0.09 11.46
C VAL A 115 9.88 -1.23 12.01
N ASN A 116 10.59 -2.32 11.69
CA ASN A 116 10.28 -3.66 12.15
C ASN A 116 11.06 -4.03 13.42
N GLY A 117 10.58 -5.10 14.07
CA GLY A 117 11.20 -5.76 15.20
C GLY A 117 11.03 -5.05 16.54
N PRO A 118 11.38 -5.75 17.62
CA PRO A 118 11.36 -5.21 18.96
C PRO A 118 12.56 -4.26 19.16
N VAL A 119 12.31 -2.98 18.92
CA VAL A 119 13.26 -1.88 19.15
C VAL A 119 12.56 -0.78 19.95
N PRO A 120 13.27 0.03 20.76
CA PRO A 120 12.63 1.09 21.53
C PRO A 120 11.83 2.06 20.65
N ALA A 121 10.65 2.48 21.13
CA ALA A 121 9.86 3.51 20.49
C ALA A 121 10.65 4.81 20.33
N PHE A 122 10.53 5.44 19.15
CA PHE A 122 11.07 6.79 18.98
C PHE A 122 10.16 7.82 19.68
N GLY A 123 10.69 8.99 19.98
CA GLY A 123 9.98 10.02 20.73
C GLY A 123 9.78 9.67 22.21
N ASP A 124 8.66 10.10 22.77
CA ASP A 124 8.34 9.88 24.20
C ASP A 124 7.77 8.46 24.39
N PRO A 125 8.51 7.54 25.06
CA PRO A 125 8.04 6.18 25.28
C PRO A 125 6.81 6.09 26.20
N ALA A 126 6.56 7.12 27.03
CA ALA A 126 5.35 7.16 27.86
C ALA A 126 4.07 7.42 27.05
N LYS A 127 4.23 7.89 25.82
CA LYS A 127 3.15 8.11 24.85
C LYS A 127 3.07 7.00 23.80
N ALA A 128 3.96 6.03 23.80
CA ALA A 128 3.97 4.98 22.79
C ALA A 128 2.80 4.00 22.96
N TYR A 129 2.25 3.49 21.84
CA TYR A 129 1.30 2.38 21.86
C TYR A 129 1.94 1.12 22.48
N ASP A 130 3.12 0.75 21.98
CA ASP A 130 4.03 -0.21 22.61
C ASP A 130 5.41 0.44 22.76
N PRO A 131 5.97 0.59 23.97
CA PRO A 131 7.28 1.21 24.15
C PRO A 131 8.44 0.40 23.57
N ASN A 132 8.20 -0.83 23.14
CA ASN A 132 9.19 -1.76 22.61
C ASN A 132 9.14 -1.90 21.09
N THR A 133 8.45 -1.01 20.37
CA THR A 133 8.40 -1.00 18.91
C THR A 133 8.68 0.37 18.31
N GLY A 134 9.46 0.40 17.23
CA GLY A 134 10.05 1.62 16.69
C GLY A 134 9.28 2.27 15.52
N GLY A 135 8.14 1.72 15.13
CA GLY A 135 7.29 2.30 14.07
C GLY A 135 6.43 3.47 14.55
N GLY A 136 5.77 4.11 13.62
CA GLY A 136 4.87 5.24 13.86
C GLY A 136 4.81 6.25 12.75
N THR A 137 4.43 7.48 13.09
CA THR A 137 4.32 8.58 12.12
C THR A 137 4.94 9.88 12.61
N THR A 138 5.40 10.70 11.67
CA THR A 138 5.76 12.11 11.90
C THR A 138 4.84 13.02 11.12
N THR A 139 4.40 14.12 11.74
CA THR A 139 3.69 15.19 11.06
C THR A 139 4.68 16.32 10.75
N ILE A 140 4.70 16.75 9.48
CA ILE A 140 5.65 17.71 8.95
C ILE A 140 4.88 18.85 8.31
N GLU A 141 5.12 20.07 8.71
CA GLU A 141 4.67 21.26 7.99
C GLU A 141 5.76 21.70 7.03
N VAL A 142 5.43 21.74 5.74
CA VAL A 142 6.36 22.16 4.68
C VAL A 142 5.74 23.27 3.84
N THR A 143 6.58 24.14 3.29
CA THR A 143 6.15 25.01 2.19
C THR A 143 5.79 24.18 0.96
N ARG A 144 5.07 24.77 0.01
CA ARG A 144 4.75 24.10 -1.26
C ARG A 144 5.98 23.64 -2.06
N HIS A 145 7.17 24.10 -1.70
CA HIS A 145 8.44 23.76 -2.36
C HIS A 145 9.36 22.96 -1.46
N GLY A 146 8.82 22.33 -0.39
CA GLY A 146 9.55 21.36 0.41
C GLY A 146 10.50 21.92 1.47
N GLU A 147 10.37 23.21 1.82
CA GLU A 147 11.07 23.75 2.97
C GLU A 147 10.33 23.37 4.25
N VAL A 148 11.01 22.70 5.17
CA VAL A 148 10.45 22.25 6.45
C VAL A 148 10.28 23.47 7.36
N VAL A 149 9.05 23.69 7.83
CA VAL A 149 8.69 24.73 8.78
C VAL A 149 8.74 24.20 10.21
N ARG A 150 8.17 23.01 10.41
CA ARG A 150 8.25 22.27 11.68
C ARG A 150 7.92 20.79 11.46
N ALA A 151 8.35 19.95 12.41
CA ALA A 151 8.02 18.53 12.39
C ALA A 151 8.00 17.96 13.82
N TYR A 152 7.11 17.00 14.07
CA TYR A 152 6.97 16.37 15.39
C TYR A 152 6.46 14.92 15.26
N THR A 153 6.66 14.12 16.31
CA THR A 153 6.11 12.78 16.44
C THR A 153 4.58 12.85 16.57
N SER A 154 3.83 12.22 15.68
CA SER A 154 2.37 12.21 15.73
C SER A 154 1.75 10.88 16.17
N LEU A 155 2.50 9.78 16.01
CA LEU A 155 2.20 8.44 16.55
C LEU A 155 3.53 7.73 16.75
N ASN A 156 3.67 6.96 17.82
CA ASN A 156 4.84 6.12 18.07
C ASN A 156 4.47 4.81 18.79
N GLY A 157 5.35 3.84 18.70
CA GLY A 157 5.16 2.53 19.33
C GLY A 157 4.24 1.61 18.54
N THR A 158 4.01 1.87 17.27
CA THR A 158 3.45 0.92 16.32
C THR A 158 4.57 0.17 15.59
N GLN A 159 4.27 -0.76 14.71
CA GLN A 159 5.27 -1.58 14.05
C GLN A 159 4.99 -1.71 12.55
N MET A 160 6.07 -1.64 11.71
CA MET A 160 5.97 -1.75 10.26
C MET A 160 4.84 -0.86 9.69
N ASN A 161 4.92 0.44 9.96
CA ASN A 161 3.99 1.39 9.36
C ASN A 161 4.41 1.64 7.90
N CYS A 162 3.85 0.86 7.00
CA CYS A 162 4.14 0.90 5.58
C CYS A 162 3.30 1.97 4.87
N SER A 163 2.11 1.69 4.44
CA SER A 163 1.25 2.66 3.78
C SER A 163 0.01 3.04 4.61
N GLY A 164 -1.09 3.32 3.97
CA GLY A 164 -2.34 3.76 4.61
C GLY A 164 -3.26 4.49 3.67
N GLY A 165 -4.04 5.46 4.19
CA GLY A 165 -4.95 6.24 3.36
C GLY A 165 -5.40 7.58 3.98
N PRO A 166 -5.54 8.66 3.17
CA PRO A 166 -6.06 9.93 3.64
C PRO A 166 -7.57 9.89 3.86
N MET A 167 -8.00 10.47 4.97
CA MET A 167 -9.40 10.65 5.28
C MET A 167 -9.85 12.07 4.98
N PRO A 168 -11.06 12.27 4.42
CA PRO A 168 -11.51 13.59 3.96
C PRO A 168 -11.77 14.60 5.10
N TRP A 169 -11.76 14.16 6.35
CA TRP A 169 -11.84 15.04 7.53
C TRP A 169 -10.48 15.50 8.05
N GLY A 170 -9.39 15.18 7.35
CA GLY A 170 -8.05 15.68 7.65
C GLY A 170 -7.23 14.77 8.56
N SER A 171 -7.47 13.47 8.52
CA SER A 171 -6.65 12.45 9.18
C SER A 171 -5.97 11.55 8.15
N TRP A 172 -4.86 10.98 8.54
CA TRP A 172 -4.20 9.84 7.92
C TRP A 172 -4.59 8.57 8.67
N VAL A 173 -4.87 7.49 7.98
CA VAL A 173 -4.92 6.14 8.57
C VAL A 173 -3.64 5.45 8.19
N THR A 174 -2.84 5.08 9.21
CA THR A 174 -1.61 4.32 9.03
C THR A 174 -1.88 2.84 9.28
N CYS A 175 -1.15 1.99 8.57
CA CYS A 175 -1.28 0.55 8.56
C CYS A 175 -0.07 -0.11 9.21
N GLU A 176 -0.28 -1.16 10.02
CA GLU A 176 0.78 -2.05 10.48
C GLU A 176 0.82 -3.30 9.58
N GLU A 177 1.91 -3.47 8.84
CA GLU A 177 2.14 -4.61 7.95
C GLU A 177 2.73 -5.81 8.71
N THR A 178 2.09 -6.20 9.76
CA THR A 178 2.54 -7.31 10.62
C THR A 178 1.37 -7.86 11.43
N VAL A 179 1.59 -8.98 12.10
CA VAL A 179 0.69 -9.54 13.13
C VAL A 179 1.44 -9.81 14.43
N ASN A 180 2.62 -9.24 14.58
CA ASN A 180 3.45 -9.44 15.76
C ASN A 180 2.72 -9.10 17.07
N GLY A 181 3.19 -9.69 18.15
CA GLY A 181 2.63 -9.47 19.47
C GLY A 181 3.17 -10.49 20.47
N PRO A 182 2.91 -10.31 21.78
CA PRO A 182 3.35 -11.27 22.79
C PRO A 182 2.72 -12.66 22.61
N ASP A 183 1.66 -12.75 21.80
CA ASP A 183 0.89 -13.95 21.49
C ASP A 183 1.30 -14.64 20.16
N VAL A 184 2.31 -14.10 19.46
CA VAL A 184 2.78 -14.60 18.14
C VAL A 184 4.28 -14.84 18.19
N GLY A 185 4.75 -15.92 17.59
CA GLY A 185 6.17 -16.24 17.42
C GLY A 185 6.90 -15.27 16.50
N PRO A 186 8.23 -15.38 16.40
CA PRO A 186 9.06 -14.52 15.56
C PRO A 186 8.60 -14.50 14.10
N ASP A 187 8.69 -13.33 13.48
CA ASP A 187 8.51 -13.17 12.02
C ASP A 187 9.77 -13.59 11.23
N PHE A 188 9.82 -13.19 9.97
CA PHE A 188 10.94 -13.50 9.07
C PHE A 188 12.31 -13.01 9.56
N THR A 189 12.37 -12.01 10.45
CA THR A 189 13.62 -11.51 11.03
C THR A 189 14.18 -12.46 12.10
N GLY A 190 13.36 -13.36 12.62
CA GLY A 190 13.70 -14.27 13.70
C GLY A 190 13.79 -13.61 15.08
N ALA A 191 13.49 -12.31 15.21
CA ALA A 191 13.48 -11.59 16.49
C ALA A 191 12.30 -12.06 17.35
N PRO A 192 12.53 -12.41 18.64
CA PRO A 192 11.47 -12.90 19.51
C PRO A 192 10.52 -11.75 19.94
N ASN A 193 9.21 -12.00 19.91
CA ASN A 193 8.19 -11.05 20.27
C ASN A 193 7.86 -10.98 21.78
N VAL A 194 8.59 -11.70 22.63
CA VAL A 194 8.31 -11.81 24.08
C VAL A 194 8.41 -10.50 24.84
N SER A 195 9.11 -9.50 24.32
CA SER A 195 9.24 -8.17 24.90
C SER A 195 8.09 -7.23 24.53
N LEU A 196 7.28 -7.57 23.55
CA LEU A 196 6.14 -6.77 23.13
C LEU A 196 5.07 -6.76 24.23
N THR A 197 4.44 -5.61 24.43
CA THR A 197 3.38 -5.42 25.42
C THR A 197 2.00 -5.30 24.81
N GLN A 198 1.95 -5.04 23.51
CA GLN A 198 0.73 -4.91 22.73
C GLN A 198 0.71 -5.91 21.57
N ARG A 199 -0.49 -6.10 21.00
CA ARG A 199 -0.69 -6.81 19.73
C ARG A 199 -0.64 -5.80 18.61
N HIS A 200 0.00 -6.18 17.53
CA HIS A 200 0.13 -5.39 16.30
C HIS A 200 -0.65 -6.05 15.15
N GLY A 201 -0.70 -5.35 14.01
CA GLY A 201 -1.46 -5.77 12.83
C GLY A 201 -2.79 -5.04 12.71
N PHE A 202 -2.83 -3.78 13.15
CA PHE A 202 -4.01 -2.93 13.13
C PHE A 202 -3.77 -1.65 12.31
N ILE A 203 -4.86 -0.92 12.11
CA ILE A 203 -4.81 0.44 11.57
C ILE A 203 -5.05 1.46 12.69
N PHE A 204 -4.43 2.63 12.55
CA PHE A 204 -4.55 3.74 13.51
C PHE A 204 -4.88 5.04 12.79
N GLU A 205 -5.74 5.85 13.40
CA GLU A 205 -6.07 7.18 12.86
C GLU A 205 -5.13 8.24 13.45
N VAL A 206 -4.53 9.05 12.57
CA VAL A 206 -3.61 10.13 12.93
C VAL A 206 -4.14 11.45 12.38
N PRO A 207 -4.69 12.35 13.19
CA PRO A 207 -5.11 13.66 12.74
C PRO A 207 -3.91 14.48 12.23
N SER A 208 -4.04 15.16 11.09
CA SER A 208 -2.93 15.93 10.50
C SER A 208 -2.48 17.14 11.34
N ARG A 209 -3.26 17.53 12.36
CA ARG A 209 -3.00 18.72 13.18
C ARG A 209 -2.71 18.43 14.65
N SER A 210 -2.70 17.17 15.05
CA SER A 210 -2.44 16.74 16.42
C SER A 210 -1.84 15.33 16.45
N GLU A 211 -1.43 14.88 17.64
CA GLU A 211 -1.04 13.49 17.86
C GLU A 211 -2.27 12.56 17.74
N SER A 212 -2.02 11.29 17.41
CA SER A 212 -3.00 10.20 17.46
C SER A 212 -3.44 9.93 18.90
N ASP A 213 -4.65 9.41 19.07
CA ASP A 213 -5.11 8.85 20.36
C ASP A 213 -4.50 7.47 20.68
N ARG A 214 -3.80 6.87 19.71
CA ARG A 214 -3.12 5.56 19.79
C ARG A 214 -4.06 4.37 19.99
N GLU A 215 -5.34 4.57 19.68
CA GLU A 215 -6.33 3.50 19.77
C GLU A 215 -6.37 2.70 18.46
N PRO A 216 -6.06 1.39 18.49
CA PRO A 216 -6.14 0.53 17.32
C PRO A 216 -7.61 0.32 16.90
N ILE A 217 -7.89 0.32 15.61
CA ILE A 217 -9.21 0.00 15.07
C ILE A 217 -9.28 -1.51 14.85
N THR A 218 -9.44 -2.25 15.92
CA THR A 218 -9.37 -3.72 15.92
C THR A 218 -10.48 -4.38 15.11
N ALA A 219 -11.66 -3.76 15.01
CA ALA A 219 -12.76 -4.26 14.19
C ALA A 219 -12.46 -4.23 12.67
N ALA A 220 -11.44 -3.48 12.26
CA ALA A 220 -10.95 -3.48 10.88
C ALA A 220 -10.05 -4.69 10.54
N GLY A 221 -9.72 -5.53 11.51
CA GLY A 221 -8.97 -6.77 11.36
C GLY A 221 -7.56 -6.70 11.92
N ARG A 222 -6.99 -7.89 12.21
CA ARG A 222 -5.58 -8.12 12.56
C ARG A 222 -4.93 -8.95 11.47
N PHE A 223 -4.32 -8.29 10.52
CA PHE A 223 -3.57 -8.89 9.40
C PHE A 223 -2.45 -7.92 8.97
N ALA A 224 -1.61 -8.31 8.03
CA ALA A 224 -0.58 -7.43 7.49
C ALA A 224 -1.23 -6.35 6.62
N HIS A 225 -1.67 -5.26 7.27
CA HIS A 225 -2.31 -4.14 6.59
C HIS A 225 -1.29 -3.35 5.80
N GLU A 226 -1.61 -3.07 4.53
CA GLU A 226 -0.76 -2.24 3.67
C GLU A 226 -1.39 -0.87 3.42
N ALA A 227 -2.50 -0.78 2.71
CA ALA A 227 -3.12 0.50 2.40
C ALA A 227 -4.63 0.54 2.70
N VAL A 228 -5.15 1.76 2.78
CA VAL A 228 -6.57 2.04 3.02
C VAL A 228 -7.10 3.03 1.98
N ALA A 229 -8.20 2.68 1.32
CA ALA A 229 -8.94 3.56 0.43
C ALA A 229 -10.38 3.74 0.92
N LEU A 230 -10.75 4.96 1.31
CA LEU A 230 -12.11 5.27 1.78
C LEU A 230 -13.03 5.60 0.60
N ASP A 231 -14.15 4.89 0.49
CA ASP A 231 -15.31 5.34 -0.30
C ASP A 231 -16.17 6.29 0.58
N PRO A 232 -16.11 7.59 0.32
CA PRO A 232 -16.81 8.57 1.16
C PRO A 232 -18.35 8.50 1.03
N PHE A 233 -18.88 7.89 -0.04
CA PHE A 233 -20.32 7.77 -0.24
C PHE A 233 -20.91 6.56 0.50
N ARG A 234 -20.14 5.48 0.61
CA ARG A 234 -20.58 4.26 1.28
C ARG A 234 -20.09 4.19 2.73
N GLY A 235 -19.14 5.02 3.11
CA GLY A 235 -18.47 4.96 4.40
C GLY A 235 -17.66 3.69 4.59
N ALA A 236 -17.28 3.02 3.50
CA ALA A 236 -16.53 1.77 3.52
C ALA A 236 -15.03 2.03 3.32
N LEU A 237 -14.20 1.39 4.13
CA LEU A 237 -12.76 1.34 3.93
C LEU A 237 -12.42 0.06 3.17
N TYR A 238 -11.70 0.20 2.07
CA TYR A 238 -11.10 -0.91 1.34
C TYR A 238 -9.63 -1.00 1.73
N MET A 239 -9.18 -2.19 2.10
CA MET A 239 -7.87 -2.41 2.69
C MET A 239 -7.16 -3.53 1.96
N THR A 240 -5.89 -3.32 1.68
CA THR A 240 -4.99 -4.30 1.09
C THR A 240 -4.22 -5.04 2.18
N GLU A 241 -3.86 -6.28 1.88
CA GLU A 241 -3.00 -7.13 2.72
C GLU A 241 -1.74 -7.44 1.93
N ASP A 242 -0.56 -7.04 2.42
CA ASP A 242 0.67 -7.65 1.95
C ASP A 242 1.04 -8.84 2.82
N ASN A 243 0.72 -10.01 2.33
CA ASN A 243 1.14 -11.24 2.96
C ASN A 243 2.30 -11.82 2.15
N PHE A 244 3.53 -11.55 2.60
CA PHE A 244 4.74 -11.83 1.85
C PHE A 244 4.86 -13.29 1.40
N GLY A 245 4.60 -14.25 2.27
CA GLY A 245 4.78 -15.69 1.98
C GLY A 245 3.49 -16.42 1.57
N PHE A 246 2.34 -15.76 1.57
CA PHE A 246 1.03 -16.38 1.42
C PHE A 246 0.12 -15.58 0.49
N PRO A 247 -1.01 -16.16 0.02
CA PRO A 247 -2.01 -15.42 -0.73
C PRO A 247 -2.60 -14.24 0.07
N SER A 248 -2.61 -13.07 -0.53
CA SER A 248 -3.12 -11.82 0.03
C SER A 248 -4.61 -11.61 -0.27
N GLY A 249 -5.32 -10.90 0.60
CA GLY A 249 -6.72 -10.55 0.47
C GLY A 249 -6.97 -9.07 0.21
N LEU A 250 -8.06 -8.77 -0.52
CA LEU A 250 -8.65 -7.44 -0.52
C LEU A 250 -9.83 -7.44 0.44
N TYR A 251 -9.77 -6.59 1.44
CA TYR A 251 -10.80 -6.49 2.47
C TYR A 251 -11.61 -5.20 2.33
N ARG A 252 -12.80 -5.20 2.96
CA ARG A 252 -13.51 -3.96 3.26
C ARG A 252 -13.99 -3.97 4.70
N TYR A 253 -13.82 -2.87 5.36
CA TYR A 253 -14.37 -2.59 6.66
C TYR A 253 -15.59 -1.67 6.51
N LEU A 254 -16.70 -2.07 7.13
CA LEU A 254 -17.94 -1.32 7.18
C LEU A 254 -18.16 -0.87 8.63
N PRO A 255 -17.75 0.35 9.00
CA PRO A 255 -18.00 0.89 10.33
C PRO A 255 -19.51 0.92 10.65
N ASP A 256 -19.88 0.70 11.91
CA ASP A 256 -21.28 0.77 12.37
C ASP A 256 -21.89 2.16 12.16
N GLU A 257 -21.05 3.19 12.23
CA GLU A 257 -21.43 4.57 11.98
C GLU A 257 -20.67 5.13 10.78
N HIS A 258 -21.38 5.85 9.91
CA HIS A 258 -20.78 6.42 8.71
C HIS A 258 -19.68 7.44 9.07
N PRO A 259 -18.41 7.20 8.66
CA PRO A 259 -17.25 7.94 9.19
C PRO A 259 -17.24 9.43 8.82
N LEU A 260 -17.85 9.84 7.68
CA LEU A 260 -17.97 11.26 7.32
C LEU A 260 -18.81 12.06 8.34
N TRP A 261 -19.82 11.45 8.94
CA TRP A 261 -20.65 12.14 9.93
C TRP A 261 -19.93 12.30 11.26
N ARG A 262 -19.17 11.27 11.63
CA ARG A 262 -18.35 11.25 12.86
C ARG A 262 -17.07 12.05 12.71
N ARG A 263 -16.58 12.20 11.48
CA ARG A 263 -15.25 12.74 11.16
C ARG A 263 -14.13 11.99 11.88
N ARG A 264 -14.31 10.69 12.03
CA ARG A 264 -13.38 9.70 12.59
C ARG A 264 -13.85 8.30 12.26
N LEU A 265 -12.95 7.33 12.37
CA LEU A 265 -13.30 5.92 12.30
C LEU A 265 -13.83 5.44 13.66
N SER A 266 -14.84 4.58 13.63
CA SER A 266 -15.30 3.86 14.81
C SER A 266 -14.62 2.50 14.91
N ASN A 267 -14.38 2.02 16.13
CA ASN A 267 -13.90 0.67 16.38
C ASN A 267 -15.08 -0.28 16.64
N GLY A 268 -15.96 -0.41 15.66
CA GLY A 268 -17.12 -1.28 15.63
C GLY A 268 -17.67 -1.34 14.21
N GLY A 269 -18.03 -2.54 13.74
CA GLY A 269 -18.43 -2.73 12.36
C GLY A 269 -18.20 -4.16 11.88
N ARG A 270 -18.14 -4.36 10.57
CA ARG A 270 -17.94 -5.66 9.94
C ARG A 270 -16.76 -5.64 8.99
N LEU A 271 -15.89 -6.64 9.11
CA LEU A 271 -14.83 -6.93 8.15
C LEU A 271 -15.31 -7.97 7.14
N GLN A 272 -15.01 -7.75 5.87
CA GLN A 272 -15.37 -8.66 4.79
C GLN A 272 -14.20 -8.80 3.82
N MET A 273 -14.07 -9.98 3.17
CA MET A 273 -13.06 -10.26 2.14
C MET A 273 -13.72 -10.41 0.77
N LEU A 274 -13.03 -9.96 -0.29
CA LEU A 274 -13.52 -10.01 -1.67
C LEU A 274 -13.58 -11.45 -2.19
N ALA A 275 -14.68 -11.79 -2.87
CA ALA A 275 -14.85 -13.06 -3.57
C ALA A 275 -15.40 -12.83 -4.98
N VAL A 276 -14.99 -13.64 -5.95
CA VAL A 276 -15.52 -13.59 -7.32
C VAL A 276 -16.81 -14.42 -7.40
N ARG A 277 -17.87 -13.82 -7.98
CA ARG A 277 -19.14 -14.54 -8.18
C ARG A 277 -18.98 -15.68 -9.18
N GLY A 278 -19.37 -16.88 -8.75
CA GLY A 278 -19.32 -18.09 -9.57
C GLY A 278 -17.95 -18.75 -9.70
N VAL A 279 -16.90 -18.17 -9.08
CA VAL A 279 -15.55 -18.73 -9.06
C VAL A 279 -15.05 -18.72 -7.61
N PRO A 280 -15.37 -19.76 -6.83
CA PRO A 280 -14.87 -19.84 -5.45
C PRO A 280 -13.34 -19.95 -5.47
N GLN A 281 -12.70 -19.29 -4.51
CA GLN A 281 -11.25 -19.27 -4.38
C GLN A 281 -10.53 -18.89 -5.69
N ALA A 282 -11.02 -17.81 -6.36
CA ALA A 282 -10.42 -17.33 -7.61
C ALA A 282 -8.97 -16.90 -7.38
N ASP A 283 -8.07 -17.47 -8.16
CA ASP A 283 -6.66 -17.05 -8.19
C ASP A 283 -6.54 -15.81 -9.10
N LEU A 284 -6.40 -14.64 -8.48
CA LEU A 284 -6.17 -13.37 -9.16
C LEU A 284 -4.69 -12.95 -9.09
N ALA A 285 -3.85 -13.71 -8.37
CA ALA A 285 -2.41 -13.53 -8.33
C ALA A 285 -1.74 -13.91 -9.66
N ALA A 286 -2.23 -14.99 -10.29
CA ALA A 286 -1.72 -15.44 -11.58
C ALA A 286 -2.05 -14.46 -12.72
N ALA A 287 -1.37 -14.62 -13.85
CA ALA A 287 -1.62 -13.86 -15.07
C ALA A 287 -3.09 -13.93 -15.50
N GLN A 288 -3.68 -12.77 -15.76
CA GLN A 288 -5.05 -12.63 -16.19
C GLN A 288 -5.11 -12.15 -17.65
N PRO A 289 -6.20 -12.42 -18.38
CA PRO A 289 -6.43 -11.81 -19.68
C PRO A 289 -6.47 -10.28 -19.56
N GLU A 290 -5.94 -9.57 -20.55
CA GLU A 290 -5.98 -8.11 -20.60
C GLU A 290 -7.43 -7.60 -20.49
N GLY A 291 -7.66 -6.63 -19.59
CA GLY A 291 -8.98 -6.07 -19.33
C GLY A 291 -9.99 -7.03 -18.68
N ALA A 292 -9.53 -8.15 -18.14
CA ALA A 292 -10.39 -9.10 -17.42
C ALA A 292 -11.27 -8.38 -16.40
N THR A 293 -12.54 -8.76 -16.36
CA THR A 293 -13.53 -8.14 -15.48
C THR A 293 -14.34 -9.20 -14.76
N TYR A 294 -14.48 -9.04 -13.44
CA TYR A 294 -15.14 -9.97 -12.56
C TYR A 294 -16.30 -9.30 -11.83
N ARG A 295 -17.43 -10.01 -11.65
CA ARG A 295 -18.45 -9.63 -10.68
C ARG A 295 -18.03 -10.14 -9.34
N VAL A 296 -18.04 -9.26 -8.32
CA VAL A 296 -17.62 -9.65 -6.98
C VAL A 296 -18.77 -9.71 -5.99
N ARG A 297 -18.55 -10.41 -4.90
CA ARG A 297 -19.32 -10.40 -3.67
C ARG A 297 -18.36 -10.29 -2.50
N TRP A 298 -18.86 -10.08 -1.32
CA TRP A 298 -18.07 -9.99 -0.10
C TRP A 298 -18.47 -11.11 0.84
N VAL A 299 -17.53 -11.71 1.54
CA VAL A 299 -17.75 -12.73 2.58
C VAL A 299 -17.37 -12.16 3.92
N ASP A 300 -18.15 -12.43 4.95
CA ASP A 300 -17.90 -11.92 6.29
C ASP A 300 -16.71 -12.64 6.94
N ILE A 301 -15.95 -11.91 7.74
CA ILE A 301 -14.90 -12.45 8.60
C ILE A 301 -15.46 -12.48 10.02
N ASP A 302 -15.60 -13.67 10.57
CA ASP A 302 -16.28 -13.87 11.86
C ASP A 302 -15.39 -13.46 13.06
N ASP A 303 -14.07 -13.71 12.95
CA ASP A 303 -13.09 -13.32 13.97
C ASP A 303 -12.03 -12.40 13.32
N PRO A 304 -12.30 -11.08 13.23
CA PRO A 304 -11.41 -10.15 12.54
C PRO A 304 -10.14 -9.83 13.35
N ALA A 305 -10.18 -9.92 14.68
CA ALA A 305 -9.06 -9.54 15.55
C ALA A 305 -8.64 -10.69 16.47
N PRO A 306 -8.10 -11.79 15.91
CA PRO A 306 -7.80 -12.98 16.68
C PRO A 306 -6.78 -12.70 17.78
N THR A 307 -6.96 -13.41 18.89
CA THR A 307 -6.02 -13.49 20.00
C THR A 307 -5.61 -14.92 20.22
N PHE A 308 -4.32 -15.15 20.46
CA PHE A 308 -3.80 -16.50 20.60
C PHE A 308 -3.38 -16.78 22.05
N PRO A 309 -3.47 -18.05 22.50
CA PRO A 309 -3.01 -18.41 23.84
C PRO A 309 -1.50 -18.19 23.98
N TYR A 310 -1.07 -17.52 25.03
CA TYR A 310 0.34 -17.36 25.37
C TYR A 310 0.55 -17.21 26.88
N THR A 311 1.79 -17.40 27.32
CA THR A 311 2.21 -17.14 28.70
C THR A 311 3.16 -15.95 28.70
N PRO A 312 2.86 -14.86 29.43
CA PRO A 312 3.74 -13.70 29.48
C PRO A 312 5.20 -14.05 29.81
N GLY A 313 6.14 -13.47 29.05
CA GLY A 313 7.57 -13.72 29.22
C GLY A 313 8.07 -15.06 28.68
N GLN A 314 7.21 -15.87 28.06
CA GLN A 314 7.59 -17.09 27.36
C GLN A 314 7.34 -16.93 25.84
N PRO A 315 8.11 -17.64 24.98
CA PRO A 315 7.83 -17.71 23.55
C PRO A 315 6.40 -18.17 23.29
N ALA A 316 5.70 -17.46 22.41
CA ALA A 316 4.33 -17.79 22.04
C ALA A 316 4.28 -19.15 21.29
N PRO A 317 3.28 -20.01 21.56
CA PRO A 317 3.13 -21.25 20.82
C PRO A 317 2.58 -21.08 19.40
N THR A 318 1.92 -19.95 19.12
CA THR A 318 1.40 -19.61 17.79
C THR A 318 2.53 -19.12 16.90
N THR A 319 2.71 -19.73 15.74
CA THR A 319 3.73 -19.30 14.77
C THR A 319 3.26 -18.02 14.05
N ASN A 320 4.21 -17.24 13.55
CA ASN A 320 3.89 -16.06 12.71
C ASN A 320 3.07 -16.47 11.48
N ASN A 321 3.45 -17.54 10.78
CA ASN A 321 2.72 -18.06 9.61
C ASN A 321 1.25 -18.39 9.92
N ALA A 322 0.98 -19.00 11.08
CA ALA A 322 -0.40 -19.31 11.49
C ALA A 322 -1.20 -18.04 11.84
N ALA A 323 -0.56 -17.05 12.44
CA ALA A 323 -1.21 -15.80 12.83
C ALA A 323 -1.50 -14.92 11.60
N ILE A 324 -0.53 -14.76 10.69
CA ILE A 324 -0.66 -13.88 9.53
C ILE A 324 -1.69 -14.40 8.52
N SER A 325 -1.86 -15.73 8.42
CA SER A 325 -2.84 -16.34 7.50
C SER A 325 -4.25 -16.42 8.09
N TYR A 326 -4.43 -16.22 9.39
CA TYR A 326 -5.66 -16.56 10.12
C TYR A 326 -6.90 -15.85 9.59
N VAL A 327 -6.83 -14.54 9.36
CA VAL A 327 -7.96 -13.74 8.87
C VAL A 327 -8.29 -14.11 7.42
N GLY A 328 -7.27 -14.22 6.57
CA GLY A 328 -7.42 -14.62 5.17
C GLY A 328 -8.00 -16.03 5.00
N ASP A 329 -7.60 -16.97 5.85
CA ASP A 329 -8.10 -18.35 5.82
C ASP A 329 -9.62 -18.44 6.05
N GLN A 330 -10.19 -17.62 6.93
CA GLN A 330 -11.63 -17.53 7.14
C GLN A 330 -12.37 -17.13 5.86
N GLY A 331 -11.85 -16.12 5.14
CA GLY A 331 -12.41 -15.68 3.88
C GLY A 331 -12.26 -16.72 2.77
N ARG A 332 -11.08 -17.33 2.65
CA ARG A 332 -10.81 -18.38 1.66
C ARG A 332 -11.69 -19.62 1.88
N ALA A 333 -11.94 -19.99 3.12
CA ALA A 333 -12.88 -21.08 3.46
C ALA A 333 -14.28 -20.82 2.94
N GLN A 334 -14.70 -19.54 2.81
CA GLN A 334 -15.98 -19.11 2.26
C GLN A 334 -15.91 -18.80 0.76
N GLY A 335 -14.77 -19.08 0.10
CA GLY A 335 -14.55 -18.90 -1.33
C GLY A 335 -14.09 -17.49 -1.72
N ALA A 336 -13.45 -16.74 -0.82
CA ALA A 336 -12.79 -15.48 -1.18
C ALA A 336 -11.70 -15.72 -2.22
N ALA A 337 -11.44 -14.70 -3.03
CA ALA A 337 -10.36 -14.67 -3.99
C ALA A 337 -9.04 -14.30 -3.29
N TRP A 338 -7.93 -14.59 -3.94
CA TRP A 338 -6.62 -14.17 -3.48
C TRP A 338 -5.81 -13.49 -4.57
N PHE A 339 -4.86 -12.70 -4.14
CA PHE A 339 -3.91 -11.94 -4.94
C PHE A 339 -2.47 -12.25 -4.48
N SER A 340 -1.51 -11.64 -5.14
CA SER A 340 -0.11 -11.65 -4.74
C SER A 340 0.26 -10.31 -4.16
N ARG A 341 0.70 -10.26 -2.89
CA ARG A 341 1.25 -9.07 -2.27
C ARG A 341 0.47 -7.81 -2.65
N LEU A 342 -0.68 -7.56 -2.00
CA LEU A 342 -1.47 -6.37 -2.27
C LEU A 342 -0.92 -5.20 -1.46
N GLU A 343 -0.48 -4.20 -2.19
CA GLU A 343 0.21 -3.02 -1.70
C GLU A 343 -0.71 -1.78 -1.73
N GLY A 344 -0.21 -0.67 -2.21
CA GLY A 344 -0.88 0.61 -2.21
C GLY A 344 -2.30 0.59 -2.77
N ALA A 345 -3.19 1.40 -2.19
CA ALA A 345 -4.55 1.57 -2.67
C ALA A 345 -4.99 3.03 -2.63
N VAL A 346 -5.80 3.45 -3.61
CA VAL A 346 -6.36 4.80 -3.67
C VAL A 346 -7.79 4.80 -4.19
N TYR A 347 -8.64 5.63 -3.59
CA TYR A 347 -9.99 5.89 -4.09
C TYR A 347 -10.00 7.13 -5.00
N ASP A 348 -10.51 6.98 -6.22
CA ASP A 348 -10.79 8.10 -7.11
C ASP A 348 -12.16 7.92 -7.78
N ARG A 349 -13.10 8.84 -7.52
CA ARG A 349 -14.40 8.98 -8.21
C ARG A 349 -15.21 7.70 -8.35
N GLY A 350 -15.35 6.93 -7.28
CA GLY A 350 -16.15 5.71 -7.24
C GLY A 350 -15.39 4.43 -7.55
N VAL A 351 -14.09 4.53 -7.76
CA VAL A 351 -13.21 3.40 -8.03
C VAL A 351 -12.09 3.33 -7.00
N VAL A 352 -11.84 2.14 -6.48
CA VAL A 352 -10.65 1.80 -5.69
C VAL A 352 -9.64 1.16 -6.62
N TYR A 353 -8.49 1.81 -6.80
CA TYR A 353 -7.33 1.25 -7.49
C TYR A 353 -6.38 0.68 -6.47
N PHE A 354 -5.74 -0.44 -6.78
CA PHE A 354 -4.74 -1.06 -5.91
C PHE A 354 -3.70 -1.85 -6.71
N CYS A 355 -2.52 -1.97 -6.13
CA CYS A 355 -1.40 -2.70 -6.68
C CYS A 355 -1.41 -4.16 -6.19
N SER A 356 -0.98 -5.08 -7.03
CA SER A 356 -0.57 -6.45 -6.68
C SER A 356 0.84 -6.62 -7.18
N THR A 357 1.80 -6.46 -6.29
CA THR A 357 3.22 -6.22 -6.59
C THR A 357 3.86 -7.34 -7.38
N GLN A 358 3.59 -8.58 -7.03
CA GLN A 358 4.10 -9.76 -7.74
C GLN A 358 3.01 -10.54 -8.49
N GLY A 359 1.86 -9.89 -8.74
CA GLY A 359 0.82 -10.45 -9.58
C GLY A 359 1.18 -10.51 -11.07
N GLY A 360 0.50 -11.38 -11.82
CA GLY A 360 0.63 -11.49 -13.27
C GLY A 360 1.58 -12.57 -13.76
N GLY A 361 2.17 -13.35 -12.86
CA GLY A 361 3.00 -14.49 -13.19
C GLY A 361 2.25 -15.82 -13.31
N PRO A 362 2.96 -16.95 -13.37
CA PRO A 362 2.36 -18.28 -13.27
C PRO A 362 1.63 -18.48 -11.93
N ALA A 363 0.61 -19.31 -11.91
CA ALA A 363 -0.07 -19.68 -10.66
C ALA A 363 0.86 -20.44 -9.71
N GLU A 364 0.80 -20.08 -8.43
CA GLU A 364 1.52 -20.77 -7.37
C GLU A 364 0.64 -21.81 -6.66
N PRO A 365 1.15 -23.00 -6.37
CA PRO A 365 0.35 -24.06 -5.76
C PRO A 365 0.20 -23.94 -4.24
N GLY A 366 0.93 -23.03 -3.57
CA GLY A 366 0.94 -22.87 -2.12
C GLY A 366 1.78 -21.69 -1.64
N PRO A 367 2.08 -21.63 -0.34
CA PRO A 367 2.94 -20.60 0.23
C PRO A 367 4.29 -20.54 -0.46
N SER A 368 4.82 -19.33 -0.62
CA SER A 368 6.16 -19.12 -1.18
C SER A 368 7.22 -19.24 -0.10
N ASP A 369 8.32 -19.94 -0.42
CA ASP A 369 9.54 -19.97 0.37
C ASP A 369 10.69 -19.20 -0.30
N THR A 370 10.37 -18.45 -1.37
CA THR A 370 11.35 -17.64 -2.10
C THR A 370 11.60 -16.31 -1.37
N VAL A 371 12.76 -15.74 -1.60
CA VAL A 371 13.12 -14.39 -1.08
C VAL A 371 12.31 -13.26 -1.74
N GLN A 372 11.58 -13.57 -2.80
CA GLN A 372 10.74 -12.60 -3.53
C GLN A 372 9.29 -12.55 -3.03
N GLY A 373 8.88 -13.49 -2.16
CA GLY A 373 7.51 -13.57 -1.67
C GLY A 373 6.57 -14.36 -2.57
N PHE A 374 5.26 -14.29 -2.29
CA PHE A 374 4.21 -15.00 -3.00
C PHE A 374 3.86 -14.33 -4.32
N GLY A 375 4.07 -15.02 -5.42
CA GLY A 375 3.83 -14.56 -6.79
C GLY A 375 5.11 -14.52 -7.62
N ASN A 376 4.96 -14.65 -8.94
CA ASN A 376 6.07 -14.72 -9.90
C ASN A 376 5.89 -13.73 -11.06
N GLY A 377 5.06 -12.71 -10.90
CA GLY A 377 4.85 -11.62 -11.86
C GLY A 377 5.66 -10.39 -11.51
N PHE A 378 5.46 -9.33 -12.29
CA PHE A 378 6.13 -8.04 -12.15
C PHE A 378 5.15 -6.92 -11.79
N GLY A 379 3.90 -7.27 -11.54
CA GLY A 379 2.89 -6.36 -11.04
C GLY A 379 1.61 -6.29 -11.85
N GLN A 380 0.53 -6.07 -11.13
CA GLN A 380 -0.80 -5.82 -11.68
C GLN A 380 -1.41 -4.59 -11.00
N ILE A 381 -2.16 -3.80 -11.78
CA ILE A 381 -2.99 -2.71 -11.26
C ILE A 381 -4.44 -3.10 -11.47
N TRP A 382 -5.17 -3.13 -10.37
CA TRP A 382 -6.59 -3.48 -10.33
C TRP A 382 -7.46 -2.28 -10.04
N ALA A 383 -8.70 -2.31 -10.51
CA ALA A 383 -9.72 -1.31 -10.25
C ALA A 383 -11.02 -1.98 -9.80
N TYR A 384 -11.50 -1.59 -8.62
CA TYR A 384 -12.79 -2.01 -8.10
C TYR A 384 -13.80 -0.87 -8.16
N ASP A 385 -14.84 -1.02 -8.99
CA ASP A 385 -15.97 -0.08 -9.05
C ASP A 385 -16.93 -0.36 -7.90
N THR A 386 -16.99 0.58 -6.96
CA THR A 386 -17.77 0.43 -5.74
C THR A 386 -19.28 0.46 -5.99
N LEU A 387 -19.74 1.06 -7.09
CA LEU A 387 -21.17 1.15 -7.44
C LEU A 387 -21.65 -0.13 -8.12
N SER A 388 -20.93 -0.62 -9.12
CA SER A 388 -21.34 -1.78 -9.91
C SER A 388 -20.88 -3.12 -9.32
N SER A 389 -20.04 -3.09 -8.29
CA SER A 389 -19.40 -4.27 -7.69
C SER A 389 -18.66 -5.11 -8.75
N ARG A 390 -17.86 -4.42 -9.56
CA ARG A 390 -17.02 -5.04 -10.59
C ARG A 390 -15.55 -4.76 -10.29
N LEU A 391 -14.74 -5.81 -10.39
CA LEU A 391 -13.29 -5.76 -10.35
C LEU A 391 -12.76 -5.89 -11.78
N ARG A 392 -11.80 -5.06 -12.15
CA ARG A 392 -11.16 -5.08 -13.48
C ARG A 392 -9.64 -5.02 -13.34
N LEU A 393 -8.94 -5.84 -14.13
CA LEU A 393 -7.51 -5.66 -14.38
C LEU A 393 -7.32 -4.45 -15.31
N VAL A 394 -6.63 -3.43 -14.83
CA VAL A 394 -6.32 -2.19 -15.57
C VAL A 394 -5.01 -2.33 -16.31
N TYR A 395 -4.01 -2.90 -15.65
CA TYR A 395 -2.67 -3.08 -16.18
C TYR A 395 -2.04 -4.35 -15.61
N GLN A 396 -1.26 -5.05 -16.42
CA GLN A 396 -0.41 -6.14 -15.99
C GLN A 396 0.95 -5.95 -16.65
N SER A 397 1.99 -5.93 -15.84
CA SER A 397 3.34 -5.73 -16.33
C SER A 397 3.77 -6.86 -17.26
N PRO A 398 4.32 -6.55 -18.45
CA PRO A 398 4.89 -7.55 -19.33
C PRO A 398 6.30 -7.98 -18.93
N GLY A 399 6.95 -7.26 -18.00
CA GLY A 399 8.29 -7.53 -17.53
C GLY A 399 8.91 -6.37 -16.76
N PRO A 400 10.05 -6.63 -16.07
CA PRO A 400 10.65 -5.68 -15.13
C PRO A 400 11.16 -4.38 -15.80
N ASP A 401 11.49 -4.41 -17.07
CA ASP A 401 11.92 -3.22 -17.80
C ASP A 401 10.82 -2.18 -18.03
N VAL A 402 9.55 -2.57 -17.81
CA VAL A 402 8.36 -1.72 -18.12
C VAL A 402 7.72 -1.21 -16.84
N LEU A 403 7.37 -2.10 -15.93
CA LEU A 403 6.89 -1.80 -14.58
C LEU A 403 7.34 -2.95 -13.68
N ASP A 404 8.04 -2.65 -12.62
CA ASP A 404 8.60 -3.65 -11.72
C ASP A 404 8.18 -3.39 -10.29
N PHE A 405 7.43 -4.31 -9.73
CA PHE A 405 6.95 -4.29 -8.35
C PHE A 405 6.31 -2.94 -7.97
N PRO A 406 5.15 -2.59 -8.59
CA PRO A 406 4.40 -1.41 -8.19
C PRO A 406 3.88 -1.60 -6.76
N ASP A 407 4.30 -0.72 -5.90
CA ASP A 407 3.96 -0.68 -4.50
C ASP A 407 2.91 0.42 -4.23
N ASN A 408 3.31 1.57 -3.70
CA ASN A 408 2.37 2.64 -3.37
C ASN A 408 1.72 3.26 -4.62
N VAL A 409 0.48 3.71 -4.48
CA VAL A 409 -0.26 4.38 -5.56
C VAL A 409 -1.02 5.60 -5.05
N THR A 410 -0.99 6.66 -5.84
CA THR A 410 -1.86 7.84 -5.67
C THR A 410 -2.49 8.25 -6.99
N ALA A 411 -3.46 9.16 -6.94
CA ALA A 411 -4.12 9.69 -8.14
C ALA A 411 -3.93 11.21 -8.25
N SER A 412 -3.56 11.66 -9.45
CA SER A 412 -3.53 13.08 -9.76
C SER A 412 -4.96 13.65 -9.86
N ARG A 413 -5.09 14.97 -9.85
CA ARG A 413 -6.40 15.65 -10.07
C ARG A 413 -7.06 15.28 -11.41
N ARG A 414 -6.28 14.85 -12.39
CA ARG A 414 -6.76 14.38 -13.69
C ARG A 414 -7.19 12.92 -13.69
N GLY A 415 -6.89 12.19 -12.60
CA GLY A 415 -7.16 10.77 -12.45
C GLY A 415 -6.13 9.86 -13.12
N THR A 416 -4.95 10.40 -13.42
CA THR A 416 -3.76 9.60 -13.75
C THR A 416 -3.21 9.04 -12.47
N LEU A 417 -2.94 7.73 -12.42
CA LEU A 417 -2.30 7.09 -11.28
C LEU A 417 -0.80 7.41 -11.29
N VAL A 418 -0.23 7.58 -10.12
CA VAL A 418 1.21 7.63 -9.90
C VAL A 418 1.58 6.44 -9.03
N LEU A 419 2.53 5.64 -9.50
CA LEU A 419 2.98 4.39 -8.92
C LEU A 419 4.42 4.57 -8.42
N CYS A 420 4.71 4.05 -7.24
CA CYS A 420 6.07 3.85 -6.73
C CYS A 420 6.54 2.44 -7.08
N GLU A 421 7.76 2.26 -7.50
CA GLU A 421 8.38 0.95 -7.71
C GLU A 421 9.26 0.57 -6.51
N ASP A 422 9.19 -0.71 -6.12
CA ASP A 422 10.03 -1.39 -5.13
C ASP A 422 10.82 -2.54 -5.81
N SER A 423 11.61 -2.21 -6.79
CA SER A 423 12.43 -3.20 -7.50
C SER A 423 13.84 -3.29 -6.91
N THR A 424 14.50 -4.41 -7.16
CA THR A 424 15.93 -4.58 -6.79
C THR A 424 16.88 -3.84 -7.73
N GLY A 425 16.36 -3.28 -8.82
CA GLY A 425 17.10 -2.54 -9.84
C GLY A 425 16.98 -1.02 -9.71
N ASP A 426 16.81 -0.38 -10.84
CA ASP A 426 16.49 1.06 -10.90
C ASP A 426 15.04 1.29 -10.53
N ASN A 427 14.76 2.11 -9.52
CA ASN A 427 13.43 2.42 -9.06
C ASN A 427 12.90 3.74 -9.64
N PHE A 428 11.65 3.70 -10.08
CA PHE A 428 10.96 4.82 -10.73
C PHE A 428 9.69 5.24 -9.98
N LEU A 429 9.34 6.52 -10.11
CA LEU A 429 7.94 6.93 -10.07
C LEU A 429 7.38 6.84 -11.48
N ARG A 430 6.28 6.10 -11.65
CA ARG A 430 5.60 5.93 -12.94
C ARG A 430 4.24 6.61 -12.93
N SER A 431 3.77 7.04 -14.09
CA SER A 431 2.37 7.42 -14.29
C SER A 431 1.64 6.39 -15.13
N LEU A 432 0.41 6.04 -14.75
CA LEU A 432 -0.48 5.20 -15.54
C LEU A 432 -1.75 6.01 -15.85
N SER A 433 -1.92 6.34 -17.13
CA SER A 433 -3.09 7.10 -17.57
C SER A 433 -4.34 6.21 -17.59
N ARG A 434 -5.53 6.83 -17.67
CA ARG A 434 -6.80 6.10 -17.84
C ARG A 434 -6.88 5.32 -19.15
N GLN A 435 -6.06 5.65 -20.13
CA GLN A 435 -5.93 4.92 -21.40
C GLN A 435 -4.97 3.73 -21.30
N GLY A 436 -4.41 3.45 -20.12
CA GLY A 436 -3.44 2.36 -19.92
C GLY A 436 -2.02 2.70 -20.36
N VAL A 437 -1.73 3.98 -20.65
CA VAL A 437 -0.38 4.41 -21.05
C VAL A 437 0.47 4.63 -19.81
N LEU A 438 1.58 3.90 -19.74
CA LEU A 438 2.60 4.02 -18.69
C LEU A 438 3.68 5.00 -19.17
N ALA A 439 4.14 5.91 -18.26
CA ALA A 439 5.23 6.82 -18.53
C ALA A 439 6.06 7.09 -17.25
N ASN A 440 7.30 7.55 -17.43
CA ASN A 440 8.20 7.86 -16.32
C ASN A 440 7.93 9.27 -15.76
N ILE A 441 7.97 9.40 -14.43
CA ILE A 441 7.93 10.69 -13.71
C ILE A 441 9.30 11.01 -13.10
N ALA A 442 9.88 10.06 -12.39
CA ALA A 442 11.17 10.25 -11.74
C ALA A 442 11.97 8.93 -11.74
N LEU A 443 13.28 9.05 -11.63
CA LEU A 443 14.20 7.93 -11.49
C LEU A 443 15.12 8.22 -10.30
N ASN A 444 15.22 7.25 -9.38
CA ASN A 444 16.13 7.33 -8.25
C ASN A 444 17.58 7.30 -8.71
N ARG A 445 18.35 8.33 -8.33
CA ARG A 445 19.79 8.44 -8.54
C ARG A 445 20.50 8.88 -7.28
N LEU A 446 19.95 8.48 -6.14
CA LEU A 446 20.50 8.79 -4.84
C LEU A 446 21.87 8.10 -4.66
N VAL A 447 22.82 8.88 -4.18
CA VAL A 447 24.16 8.40 -3.81
C VAL A 447 24.41 8.82 -2.36
N SER A 448 24.89 7.89 -1.53
CA SER A 448 25.21 8.18 -0.14
C SER A 448 26.35 9.20 -0.01
N SER A 449 26.50 9.79 1.17
CA SER A 449 27.61 10.70 1.49
C SER A 449 28.99 10.05 1.33
N THR A 450 29.05 8.71 1.35
CA THR A 450 30.28 7.93 1.11
C THR A 450 30.50 7.55 -0.35
N GLY A 451 29.62 7.98 -1.26
CA GLY A 451 29.71 7.70 -2.70
C GLY A 451 29.08 6.37 -3.14
N THR A 452 28.36 5.67 -2.27
CA THR A 452 27.70 4.40 -2.61
C THR A 452 26.36 4.67 -3.32
N PRO A 453 26.12 4.13 -4.54
CA PRO A 453 24.82 4.20 -5.20
C PRO A 453 23.72 3.54 -4.37
N ARG A 454 22.55 4.19 -4.34
CA ARG A 454 21.33 3.76 -3.66
C ARG A 454 20.15 3.71 -4.63
N PHE A 455 20.41 3.29 -5.87
CA PHE A 455 19.43 3.30 -6.97
C PHE A 455 18.33 2.26 -6.77
N GLY A 456 18.65 1.16 -6.08
CA GLY A 456 17.71 0.13 -5.68
C GLY A 456 16.93 0.42 -4.39
N ASP A 457 17.13 1.60 -3.74
CA ASP A 457 16.22 2.00 -2.68
C ASP A 457 14.89 2.43 -3.31
N GLU A 458 13.80 1.93 -2.78
CA GLU A 458 12.46 2.08 -3.34
C GLU A 458 11.90 3.50 -3.22
N PHE A 459 10.99 3.85 -4.12
CA PHE A 459 10.11 4.99 -3.91
C PHE A 459 8.89 4.59 -3.08
N ALA A 460 8.53 5.44 -2.12
CA ALA A 460 7.35 5.22 -1.28
C ALA A 460 6.54 6.52 -1.07
N GLY A 461 5.32 6.40 -0.60
CA GLY A 461 4.50 7.48 -0.09
C GLY A 461 4.17 8.61 -1.06
N ALA A 462 4.12 8.35 -2.36
CA ALA A 462 3.78 9.38 -3.33
C ALA A 462 2.42 10.01 -3.04
N THR A 463 2.37 11.33 -2.88
CA THR A 463 1.13 12.08 -2.62
C THR A 463 1.18 13.50 -3.18
N PHE A 464 0.08 13.97 -3.76
CA PHE A 464 0.00 15.35 -4.24
C PHE A 464 -0.40 16.32 -3.12
N SER A 465 0.20 17.52 -3.15
CA SER A 465 -0.32 18.66 -2.37
C SER A 465 -1.81 18.88 -2.64
N PRO A 466 -2.56 19.45 -1.69
CA PRO A 466 -4.00 19.69 -1.87
C PRO A 466 -4.37 20.52 -3.09
N ASP A 467 -3.48 21.39 -3.57
CA ASP A 467 -3.65 22.15 -4.81
C ASP A 467 -3.20 21.39 -6.08
N GLY A 468 -2.59 20.22 -5.93
CA GLY A 468 -2.08 19.39 -7.03
C GLY A 468 -0.82 19.92 -7.70
N HIS A 469 -0.15 20.91 -7.11
CA HIS A 469 1.04 21.53 -7.66
C HIS A 469 2.30 20.68 -7.42
N THR A 470 2.46 20.15 -6.22
CA THR A 470 3.65 19.44 -5.77
C THR A 470 3.33 17.97 -5.51
N LEU A 471 4.14 17.08 -6.04
CA LEU A 471 4.17 15.67 -5.67
C LEU A 471 5.24 15.50 -4.58
N PHE A 472 4.83 15.01 -3.43
CA PHE A 472 5.77 14.56 -2.40
C PHE A 472 5.98 13.06 -2.57
N ALA A 473 7.21 12.61 -2.35
CA ALA A 473 7.57 11.18 -2.37
C ALA A 473 8.73 10.94 -1.40
N ASN A 474 8.91 9.71 -0.99
CA ASN A 474 10.00 9.26 -0.14
C ASN A 474 10.91 8.29 -0.91
N ILE A 475 12.17 8.21 -0.49
CA ILE A 475 12.99 7.01 -0.67
C ILE A 475 12.97 6.29 0.68
N GLN A 476 12.41 5.08 0.71
CA GLN A 476 12.37 4.22 1.88
C GLN A 476 13.72 3.52 2.01
N ALA A 477 14.32 3.65 3.15
CA ALA A 477 15.52 2.92 3.55
C ALA A 477 15.82 3.21 5.02
N ASN A 478 16.73 2.47 5.64
CA ASN A 478 17.23 2.80 6.98
C ASN A 478 17.72 4.26 7.07
N ARG A 479 18.16 4.83 5.95
CA ARG A 479 18.52 6.24 5.78
C ARG A 479 17.57 6.87 4.77
N GLY A 480 16.32 7.10 5.18
CA GLY A 480 15.27 7.64 4.35
C GLY A 480 15.48 9.11 3.98
N MET A 481 14.84 9.53 2.90
CA MET A 481 14.84 10.89 2.40
C MET A 481 13.47 11.21 1.78
N SER A 482 13.00 12.44 1.96
CA SER A 482 11.75 12.91 1.33
C SER A 482 12.04 13.95 0.27
N PHE A 483 11.15 14.04 -0.72
CA PHE A 483 11.25 14.94 -1.85
C PHE A 483 9.94 15.71 -2.05
N ALA A 484 10.06 16.97 -2.43
CA ALA A 484 9.01 17.77 -3.03
C ALA A 484 9.37 18.00 -4.50
N ILE A 485 8.51 17.56 -5.42
CA ILE A 485 8.72 17.59 -6.88
C ILE A 485 7.63 18.43 -7.51
N TRP A 486 7.96 19.37 -8.38
CA TRP A 486 6.97 20.19 -9.09
C TRP A 486 7.43 20.52 -10.50
N GLY A 487 6.48 20.82 -11.37
CA GLY A 487 6.76 21.11 -12.76
C GLY A 487 5.52 21.19 -13.64
N PRO A 488 5.69 21.14 -14.96
CA PRO A 488 4.57 21.22 -15.90
C PRO A 488 3.86 19.88 -16.06
N TRP A 489 3.18 19.39 -15.00
CA TRP A 489 2.48 18.12 -14.94
C TRP A 489 1.64 17.81 -16.19
N GLY A 490 0.98 18.84 -16.73
CA GLY A 490 0.16 18.68 -17.92
C GLY A 490 0.91 18.24 -19.18
N ARG A 491 2.23 18.47 -19.25
CA ARG A 491 3.06 18.02 -20.40
C ARG A 491 3.30 16.51 -20.38
N ILE A 492 3.25 15.90 -19.21
CA ILE A 492 3.44 14.46 -19.03
C ILE A 492 2.12 13.72 -18.71
N GLY A 493 0.98 14.39 -18.85
CA GLY A 493 -0.34 13.78 -18.66
C GLY A 493 -0.77 13.50 -17.22
N VAL A 494 -0.12 14.11 -16.24
CA VAL A 494 -0.37 13.96 -14.79
C VAL A 494 -1.16 15.14 -14.22
#